data_38e95942d082db54d6a4d812e03152e7
#
_entry.id   38e95942d082db54d6a4d812e03152e7
#
_cell.length_a   1.000
_cell.length_b   1.000
_cell.length_c   1.000
_cell.angle_alpha   90.00
_cell.angle_beta   90.00
_cell.angle_gamma   90.00
#
_symmetry.space_group_name_H-M   'P 1'
#
loop_
_entity.id
_entity.type
_entity.pdbx_description
1 polymer ?
#
loop_
_entity_poly.entity_id
_entity_poly.type
_entity_poly.pdbx_seq_one_letter_code
_entity_poly.pdbx_strand_id
1 'polypeptide(L)'
;MARTVRLPLRTRVTLLFVLVGLVTSLALSLVSFLVARSYLLERRDDVVERQAITNAELVRSQLATRRSESFELIGTTRSEQGGFAVLHLGREDLYFSQDLRFTQGAFPAELLGSTIGGVSSYQRFSLGDDAFIAIGIAMPSVDAAYFEAFPVGDEQRAITVIGSALVIGTLVIGLISGIVGWAVSRRLMRPLVRVTEAAGAIAAGGLDVRLESEGDPDLSTLVTAFNDMADAVQSRIERETRFASDVSHELRSPITALAAAVEVLDARRADLPDRTQQALDVVSSQVRRFDQMVLDLLELSRLDVGITDLHREDIELAPFIARIAQRYGSTDVHVEVAPDCPGIVNADKRRLERIVANLLDNARLHGGGATRVTIERFASASGPAHVRLGVEDSGPGVSPSERARIFERFARGSAGRSRAGGTGLGLALVAEHARSHGGLAWVEDSPSGGARFVVQLPEGGRE
;
A
#
# COMPACT_ATOMS: atom_id res chain seq x y z
N MET A 1 -11.59 -7.85 -17.74
CA MET A 1 -10.72 -8.29 -16.62
C MET A 1 -10.98 -7.38 -15.42
N ALA A 2 -11.64 -7.89 -14.39
CA ALA A 2 -11.93 -7.13 -13.17
C ALA A 2 -10.62 -6.89 -12.41
N ARG A 3 -10.23 -5.63 -12.24
CA ARG A 3 -9.15 -5.22 -11.33
C ARG A 3 -9.56 -5.64 -9.91
N THR A 4 -8.99 -6.71 -9.39
CA THR A 4 -9.10 -7.05 -7.97
C THR A 4 -8.43 -5.93 -7.18
N VAL A 5 -9.22 -5.09 -6.55
CA VAL A 5 -8.75 -4.06 -5.60
C VAL A 5 -8.12 -4.80 -4.43
N ARG A 6 -6.78 -4.90 -4.43
CA ARG A 6 -6.05 -5.52 -3.32
C ARG A 6 -6.05 -4.51 -2.16
N LEU A 7 -6.89 -4.77 -1.18
CA LEU A 7 -6.91 -3.99 0.07
C LEU A 7 -5.52 -4.02 0.73
N PRO A 8 -5.07 -2.89 1.30
CA PRO A 8 -3.83 -2.83 2.07
C PRO A 8 -3.82 -3.87 3.20
N LEU A 9 -2.64 -4.44 3.51
CA LEU A 9 -2.50 -5.45 4.56
C LEU A 9 -3.10 -5.00 5.91
N ARG A 10 -2.92 -3.73 6.24
CA ARG A 10 -3.48 -3.08 7.41
C ARG A 10 -5.00 -3.22 7.51
N THR A 11 -5.70 -2.93 6.42
CA THR A 11 -7.16 -3.05 6.34
C THR A 11 -7.60 -4.51 6.47
N ARG A 12 -6.86 -5.46 5.87
CA ARG A 12 -7.17 -6.89 5.98
C ARG A 12 -7.07 -7.39 7.41
N VAL A 13 -6.01 -7.01 8.14
CA VAL A 13 -5.83 -7.38 9.55
C VAL A 13 -6.96 -6.80 10.40
N THR A 14 -7.27 -5.52 10.24
CA THR A 14 -8.38 -4.88 10.98
C THR A 14 -9.72 -5.56 10.69
N LEU A 15 -10.02 -5.85 9.42
CA LEU A 15 -11.25 -6.55 9.04
C LEU A 15 -11.32 -7.96 9.61
N LEU A 16 -10.19 -8.67 9.69
CA LEU A 16 -10.13 -9.99 10.31
C LEU A 16 -10.50 -9.93 11.80
N PHE A 17 -9.97 -8.95 12.55
CA PHE A 17 -10.32 -8.75 13.97
C PHE A 17 -11.81 -8.45 14.14
N VAL A 18 -12.38 -7.58 13.30
CA VAL A 18 -13.82 -7.26 13.32
C VAL A 18 -14.64 -8.50 13.01
N LEU A 19 -14.27 -9.26 11.98
CA LEU A 19 -14.99 -10.47 11.59
C LEU A 19 -14.98 -11.52 12.71
N VAL A 20 -13.81 -11.81 13.28
CA VAL A 20 -13.68 -12.76 14.39
C VAL A 20 -14.48 -12.30 15.61
N GLY A 21 -14.39 -11.02 15.99
CA GLY A 21 -15.13 -10.45 17.10
C GLY A 21 -16.65 -10.52 16.89
N LEU A 22 -17.14 -10.21 15.69
CA LEU A 22 -18.56 -10.29 15.35
C LEU A 22 -19.06 -11.74 15.32
N VAL A 23 -18.33 -12.66 14.70
CA VAL A 23 -18.73 -14.07 14.60
C VAL A 23 -18.80 -14.72 15.99
N THR A 24 -17.80 -14.51 16.82
CA THR A 24 -17.77 -15.06 18.20
C THR A 24 -18.86 -14.45 19.08
N SER A 25 -19.03 -13.12 19.01
CA SER A 25 -20.07 -12.43 19.77
C SER A 25 -21.48 -12.84 19.31
N LEU A 26 -21.72 -12.96 18.01
CA LEU A 26 -23.00 -13.38 17.45
C LEU A 26 -23.34 -14.81 17.86
N ALA A 27 -22.37 -15.73 17.77
CA ALA A 27 -22.56 -17.11 18.20
C ALA A 27 -22.92 -17.21 19.70
N LEU A 28 -22.17 -16.48 20.55
CA LEU A 28 -22.46 -16.45 21.98
C LEU A 28 -23.83 -15.82 22.28
N SER A 29 -24.17 -14.70 21.61
CA SER A 29 -25.46 -14.02 21.77
C SER A 29 -26.62 -14.92 21.33
N LEU A 30 -26.46 -15.64 20.22
CA LEU A 30 -27.47 -16.57 19.73
C LEU A 30 -27.72 -17.70 20.73
N VAL A 31 -26.67 -18.35 21.23
CA VAL A 31 -26.78 -19.41 22.24
C VAL A 31 -27.41 -18.88 23.51
N SER A 32 -26.95 -17.73 24.02
CA SER A 32 -27.52 -17.12 25.23
C SER A 32 -28.97 -16.75 25.06
N PHE A 33 -29.37 -16.22 23.91
CA PHE A 33 -30.77 -15.90 23.61
C PHE A 33 -31.65 -17.14 23.56
N LEU A 34 -31.19 -18.21 22.89
CA LEU A 34 -31.96 -19.46 22.80
C LEU A 34 -32.16 -20.10 24.18
N VAL A 35 -31.12 -20.14 25.00
CA VAL A 35 -31.16 -20.67 26.36
C VAL A 35 -32.10 -19.83 27.25
N ALA A 36 -31.96 -18.51 27.23
CA ALA A 36 -32.79 -17.61 28.00
C ALA A 36 -34.27 -17.72 27.58
N ARG A 37 -34.53 -17.78 26.29
CA ARG A 37 -35.90 -17.94 25.75
C ARG A 37 -36.52 -19.26 26.16
N SER A 38 -35.81 -20.39 26.00
CA SER A 38 -36.34 -21.69 26.38
C SER A 38 -36.62 -21.76 27.88
N TYR A 39 -35.69 -21.28 28.70
CA TYR A 39 -35.81 -21.25 30.15
C TYR A 39 -37.01 -20.41 30.63
N LEU A 40 -37.21 -19.21 30.06
CA LEU A 40 -38.35 -18.34 30.44
C LEU A 40 -39.67 -18.94 30.05
N LEU A 41 -39.78 -19.56 28.87
CA LEU A 41 -41.00 -20.17 28.39
C LEU A 41 -41.38 -21.44 29.19
N GLU A 42 -40.45 -22.36 29.42
CA GLU A 42 -40.67 -23.58 30.21
C GLU A 42 -41.03 -23.25 31.64
N ARG A 43 -40.31 -22.33 32.27
CA ARG A 43 -40.65 -21.93 33.65
C ARG A 43 -42.01 -21.30 33.76
N ARG A 44 -42.45 -20.55 32.75
CA ARG A 44 -43.80 -19.96 32.72
C ARG A 44 -44.90 -21.04 32.64
N ASP A 45 -44.74 -21.98 31.72
CA ASP A 45 -45.68 -23.07 31.54
C ASP A 45 -45.84 -23.86 32.85
N ASP A 46 -44.75 -24.19 33.55
CA ASP A 46 -44.79 -24.90 34.85
C ASP A 46 -45.50 -24.09 35.97
N VAL A 47 -45.31 -22.77 35.98
CA VAL A 47 -45.91 -21.91 37.01
C VAL A 47 -47.43 -21.79 36.80
N VAL A 48 -47.86 -21.49 35.56
CA VAL A 48 -49.26 -21.28 35.24
C VAL A 48 -50.05 -22.59 35.38
N GLU A 49 -49.48 -23.74 35.02
CA GLU A 49 -50.12 -25.05 35.20
C GLU A 49 -50.33 -25.35 36.67
N ARG A 50 -49.33 -25.19 37.53
CA ARG A 50 -49.48 -25.42 38.98
C ARG A 50 -50.48 -24.46 39.60
N GLN A 51 -50.50 -23.20 39.18
CA GLN A 51 -51.45 -22.23 39.69
C GLN A 51 -52.89 -22.57 39.30
N ALA A 52 -53.12 -22.92 38.02
CA ALA A 52 -54.43 -23.33 37.53
C ALA A 52 -54.95 -24.57 38.25
N ILE A 53 -54.08 -25.59 38.46
CA ILE A 53 -54.45 -26.79 39.23
C ILE A 53 -54.85 -26.44 40.66
N THR A 54 -54.03 -25.59 41.32
CA THR A 54 -54.33 -25.17 42.71
C THR A 54 -55.64 -24.42 42.82
N ASN A 55 -55.88 -23.46 41.87
CA ASN A 55 -57.11 -22.70 41.82
C ASN A 55 -58.33 -23.63 41.53
N ALA A 56 -58.19 -24.55 40.56
CA ALA A 56 -59.26 -25.53 40.24
C ALA A 56 -59.57 -26.46 41.42
N GLU A 57 -58.58 -26.93 42.18
CA GLU A 57 -58.78 -27.76 43.38
C GLU A 57 -59.50 -26.99 44.48
N LEU A 58 -59.20 -25.70 44.67
CA LEU A 58 -59.87 -24.84 45.62
C LEU A 58 -61.33 -24.69 45.21
N VAL A 59 -61.63 -24.37 43.96
CA VAL A 59 -62.99 -24.26 43.41
C VAL A 59 -63.70 -25.59 43.54
N ARG A 60 -63.13 -26.73 43.21
CA ARG A 60 -63.71 -28.07 43.34
C ARG A 60 -64.09 -28.41 44.78
N SER A 61 -63.20 -28.10 45.74
CA SER A 61 -63.48 -28.38 47.16
C SER A 61 -64.70 -27.58 47.71
N GLN A 62 -64.78 -26.31 47.27
CA GLN A 62 -65.88 -25.43 47.65
C GLN A 62 -67.19 -25.83 46.99
N LEU A 63 -67.23 -26.19 45.68
CA LEU A 63 -68.38 -26.71 44.98
C LEU A 63 -68.91 -28.00 45.62
N ALA A 64 -68.05 -28.86 46.12
CA ALA A 64 -68.44 -30.09 46.82
C ALA A 64 -69.14 -29.80 48.16
N THR A 65 -68.83 -28.65 48.80
CA THR A 65 -69.33 -28.31 50.14
C THR A 65 -70.53 -27.37 50.13
N ARG A 66 -70.62 -26.37 49.23
CA ARG A 66 -71.68 -25.35 49.14
C ARG A 66 -72.05 -25.04 47.69
N ARG A 67 -73.16 -25.65 47.20
CA ARG A 67 -73.61 -25.46 45.81
C ARG A 67 -74.33 -24.14 45.52
N SER A 68 -74.75 -23.36 46.52
CA SER A 68 -75.61 -22.20 46.31
C SER A 68 -74.93 -20.86 46.12
N GLU A 69 -73.60 -20.75 46.20
CA GLU A 69 -72.89 -19.50 46.16
C GLU A 69 -71.77 -19.51 45.05
N SER A 70 -72.12 -20.08 43.89
CA SER A 70 -71.14 -20.30 42.79
C SER A 70 -70.47 -19.02 42.28
N PHE A 71 -71.07 -17.83 42.41
CA PHE A 71 -70.51 -16.56 41.99
C PHE A 71 -69.42 -16.04 42.93
N GLU A 72 -69.54 -16.24 44.25
CA GLU A 72 -68.48 -15.84 45.19
C GLU A 72 -67.26 -16.73 45.11
N LEU A 73 -67.40 -17.96 44.63
CA LEU A 73 -66.31 -18.93 44.51
C LEU A 73 -65.20 -18.51 43.56
N ILE A 74 -65.54 -17.96 42.40
CA ILE A 74 -64.53 -17.47 41.41
C ILE A 74 -63.84 -16.21 41.90
N GLY A 75 -64.56 -15.38 42.69
CA GLY A 75 -63.94 -14.17 43.29
C GLY A 75 -62.89 -14.48 44.35
N THR A 76 -62.86 -15.72 44.89
CA THR A 76 -61.80 -16.16 45.83
C THR A 76 -60.56 -16.70 45.18
N THR A 77 -60.60 -17.02 43.89
CA THR A 77 -59.38 -17.41 43.13
C THR A 77 -58.52 -16.21 42.86
N ARG A 78 -57.22 -16.30 43.12
CA ARG A 78 -56.26 -15.26 42.82
C ARG A 78 -55.76 -15.49 41.38
N SER A 79 -56.39 -14.84 40.43
CA SER A 79 -55.81 -14.72 39.10
C SER A 79 -54.72 -13.67 39.09
N GLU A 80 -53.71 -13.89 38.29
CA GLU A 80 -52.60 -12.93 38.07
C GLU A 80 -53.12 -11.61 37.48
N GLN A 81 -52.45 -10.48 37.71
CA GLN A 81 -52.83 -9.19 37.14
C GLN A 81 -53.00 -9.29 35.60
N GLY A 82 -54.18 -9.02 35.09
CA GLY A 82 -54.50 -9.15 33.66
C GLY A 82 -54.97 -10.54 33.23
N GLY A 83 -54.92 -11.54 34.10
CA GLY A 83 -55.53 -12.85 33.88
C GLY A 83 -56.98 -12.87 34.25
N PHE A 84 -57.75 -13.89 33.79
CA PHE A 84 -59.16 -14.09 34.12
C PHE A 84 -59.50 -15.57 34.20
N ALA A 85 -60.50 -15.90 34.99
CA ALA A 85 -60.98 -17.26 35.14
C ALA A 85 -62.47 -17.35 34.84
N VAL A 86 -62.88 -18.50 34.30
CA VAL A 86 -64.28 -18.83 33.98
C VAL A 86 -64.56 -20.24 34.48
N LEU A 87 -65.70 -20.39 35.21
CA LEU A 87 -66.23 -21.67 35.69
C LEU A 87 -67.46 -22.06 34.88
N HIS A 88 -67.44 -23.26 34.33
CA HIS A 88 -68.60 -23.88 33.68
C HIS A 88 -69.19 -24.92 34.59
N LEU A 89 -70.52 -24.89 34.78
CA LEU A 89 -71.33 -25.90 35.50
C LEU A 89 -72.16 -26.70 34.47
N GLY A 90 -71.82 -27.98 34.31
CA GLY A 90 -72.38 -28.85 33.25
C GLY A 90 -73.88 -29.09 33.31
N ARG A 91 -74.52 -29.18 34.49
CA ARG A 91 -75.97 -29.46 34.65
C ARG A 91 -76.85 -28.33 34.17
N GLU A 92 -76.38 -27.09 34.23
CA GLU A 92 -77.21 -25.91 33.93
C GLU A 92 -76.65 -25.14 32.71
N ASP A 93 -75.55 -25.61 32.13
CA ASP A 93 -74.77 -24.93 31.06
C ASP A 93 -74.48 -23.44 31.41
N LEU A 94 -74.19 -23.20 32.71
CA LEU A 94 -73.93 -21.87 33.25
C LEU A 94 -72.45 -21.58 33.32
N TYR A 95 -72.09 -20.35 32.91
CA TYR A 95 -70.70 -19.84 32.93
C TYR A 95 -70.67 -18.70 33.94
N PHE A 96 -69.68 -18.78 34.85
CA PHE A 96 -69.37 -17.73 35.80
C PHE A 96 -67.98 -17.19 35.50
N SER A 97 -67.83 -15.89 35.31
CA SER A 97 -66.53 -15.24 35.05
C SER A 97 -66.15 -14.36 36.22
N GLN A 98 -64.85 -14.35 36.54
CA GLN A 98 -64.26 -13.46 37.53
C GLN A 98 -64.27 -11.99 37.04
N ASP A 99 -64.14 -11.76 35.75
CA ASP A 99 -64.17 -10.45 35.09
C ASP A 99 -65.28 -10.45 34.03
N LEU A 100 -66.30 -9.64 34.21
CA LEU A 100 -67.43 -9.54 33.30
C LEU A 100 -67.07 -9.12 31.86
N ARG A 101 -65.91 -8.62 31.66
CA ARG A 101 -65.40 -8.28 30.33
C ARG A 101 -65.04 -9.53 29.53
N PHE A 102 -64.78 -10.65 30.21
CA PHE A 102 -64.30 -11.87 29.57
C PHE A 102 -65.30 -12.98 29.86
N THR A 103 -65.97 -13.43 28.83
CA THR A 103 -66.94 -14.53 28.86
C THR A 103 -66.33 -15.82 28.30
N GLN A 104 -67.12 -16.91 28.28
CA GLN A 104 -66.70 -18.15 27.61
C GLN A 104 -66.13 -17.94 26.20
N GLY A 105 -66.71 -17.00 25.44
CA GLY A 105 -66.27 -16.70 24.07
C GLY A 105 -64.89 -16.09 23.98
N ALA A 106 -64.23 -15.73 25.10
CA ALA A 106 -62.83 -15.28 25.13
C ALA A 106 -61.83 -16.44 24.99
N PHE A 107 -62.28 -17.70 25.32
CA PHE A 107 -61.41 -18.88 25.19
C PHE A 107 -61.58 -19.55 23.83
N PRO A 108 -60.52 -20.22 23.31
CA PRO A 108 -60.61 -21.01 22.09
C PRO A 108 -61.61 -22.12 22.16
N ALA A 109 -62.44 -22.30 21.12
CA ALA A 109 -63.48 -23.28 21.08
C ALA A 109 -63.02 -24.74 21.27
N GLU A 110 -61.79 -25.04 20.78
CA GLU A 110 -61.23 -26.38 20.97
C GLU A 110 -60.81 -26.65 22.41
N LEU A 111 -60.29 -25.65 23.13
CA LEU A 111 -60.04 -25.78 24.58
C LEU A 111 -61.34 -26.00 25.39
N LEU A 112 -62.33 -25.19 25.08
CA LEU A 112 -63.64 -25.34 25.74
C LEU A 112 -64.22 -26.72 25.50
N GLY A 113 -64.33 -27.19 24.25
CA GLY A 113 -64.85 -28.47 23.86
C GLY A 113 -64.16 -29.67 24.50
N SER A 114 -62.83 -29.67 24.51
CA SER A 114 -62.01 -30.73 25.10
C SER A 114 -62.17 -30.80 26.61
N THR A 115 -62.20 -29.65 27.30
CA THR A 115 -62.28 -29.60 28.78
C THR A 115 -63.65 -29.95 29.27
N ILE A 116 -64.68 -29.45 28.62
CA ILE A 116 -66.10 -29.85 28.95
C ILE A 116 -66.30 -31.34 28.65
N GLY A 117 -65.70 -31.89 27.63
CA GLY A 117 -65.64 -33.32 27.32
C GLY A 117 -64.86 -34.17 28.33
N GLY A 118 -64.35 -33.60 29.40
CA GLY A 118 -63.65 -34.31 30.49
C GLY A 118 -62.12 -34.42 30.36
N VAL A 119 -61.52 -33.79 29.36
CA VAL A 119 -60.13 -33.82 29.16
C VAL A 119 -59.46 -32.43 29.47
N SER A 120 -58.61 -32.35 30.49
CA SER A 120 -57.90 -31.13 30.79
C SER A 120 -56.99 -30.79 29.63
N SER A 121 -56.98 -29.53 29.22
CA SER A 121 -56.25 -29.09 28.02
C SER A 121 -55.62 -27.73 28.26
N TYR A 122 -54.62 -27.45 27.42
CA TYR A 122 -53.76 -26.26 27.45
C TYR A 122 -53.67 -25.71 26.02
N GLN A 123 -53.80 -24.37 25.87
CA GLN A 123 -53.69 -23.74 24.57
C GLN A 123 -53.18 -22.31 24.71
N ARG A 124 -52.24 -21.90 23.85
CA ARG A 124 -51.86 -20.50 23.71
C ARG A 124 -52.77 -19.81 22.69
N PHE A 125 -53.24 -18.60 23.02
CA PHE A 125 -54.12 -17.82 22.15
C PHE A 125 -53.86 -16.33 22.30
N SER A 126 -54.39 -15.52 21.40
CA SER A 126 -54.36 -14.07 21.47
C SER A 126 -55.77 -13.52 21.59
N LEU A 127 -55.98 -12.57 22.47
CA LEU A 127 -57.22 -11.84 22.63
C LEU A 127 -56.93 -10.33 22.45
N GLY A 128 -57.32 -9.79 21.30
CA GLY A 128 -56.85 -8.47 20.87
C GLY A 128 -55.35 -8.47 20.62
N ASP A 129 -54.64 -7.54 21.23
CA ASP A 129 -53.17 -7.43 21.14
C ASP A 129 -52.42 -8.21 22.22
N ASP A 130 -53.12 -8.78 23.18
CA ASP A 130 -52.55 -9.50 24.30
C ASP A 130 -52.49 -11.01 24.04
N ALA A 131 -51.37 -11.63 24.38
CA ALA A 131 -51.14 -13.05 24.29
C ALA A 131 -51.39 -13.71 25.65
N PHE A 132 -52.09 -14.84 25.64
CA PHE A 132 -52.48 -15.60 26.83
C PHE A 132 -52.13 -17.08 26.70
N ILE A 133 -51.95 -17.71 27.87
CA ILE A 133 -51.95 -19.15 28.03
C ILE A 133 -53.26 -19.49 28.71
N ALA A 134 -54.12 -20.28 28.03
CA ALA A 134 -55.33 -20.80 28.60
C ALA A 134 -55.16 -22.24 29.09
N ILE A 135 -55.62 -22.51 30.30
CA ILE A 135 -55.62 -23.84 30.88
C ILE A 135 -57.05 -24.18 31.24
N GLY A 136 -57.54 -25.28 30.68
CA GLY A 136 -58.84 -25.84 31.01
C GLY A 136 -58.68 -27.11 31.88
N ILE A 137 -59.27 -27.14 33.03
CA ILE A 137 -59.25 -28.28 33.99
C ILE A 137 -60.62 -28.88 34.12
N ALA A 138 -60.75 -30.10 33.69
CA ALA A 138 -62.00 -30.85 33.82
C ALA A 138 -62.13 -31.31 35.26
N MET A 139 -63.38 -31.12 35.83
CA MET A 139 -63.77 -31.54 37.19
C MET A 139 -64.96 -32.45 37.16
N PRO A 140 -64.85 -33.68 36.63
CA PRO A 140 -66.02 -34.59 36.49
C PRO A 140 -66.73 -34.93 37.79
N SER A 141 -65.97 -34.93 38.89
CA SER A 141 -66.55 -35.27 40.23
C SER A 141 -67.63 -34.28 40.73
N VAL A 142 -67.58 -33.04 40.23
CA VAL A 142 -68.55 -31.97 40.59
C VAL A 142 -69.36 -31.47 39.39
N ASP A 143 -69.19 -32.14 38.22
CA ASP A 143 -69.84 -31.80 36.95
C ASP A 143 -69.61 -30.35 36.56
N ALA A 144 -68.27 -29.97 36.53
CA ALA A 144 -67.82 -28.63 36.24
C ALA A 144 -66.53 -28.65 35.43
N ALA A 145 -66.21 -27.53 34.79
CA ALA A 145 -64.87 -27.27 34.13
C ALA A 145 -64.39 -25.88 34.54
N TYR A 146 -63.16 -25.78 34.92
CA TYR A 146 -62.44 -24.53 35.27
C TYR A 146 -61.53 -24.10 34.18
N PHE A 147 -61.65 -22.85 33.77
CA PHE A 147 -60.77 -22.24 32.73
C PHE A 147 -60.08 -21.05 33.33
N GLU A 148 -58.80 -20.94 33.12
CA GLU A 148 -58.02 -19.79 33.54
C GLU A 148 -57.06 -19.35 32.41
N ALA A 149 -57.00 -18.04 32.16
CA ALA A 149 -56.15 -17.41 31.18
C ALA A 149 -55.06 -16.57 31.87
N PHE A 150 -53.83 -16.81 31.53
CA PHE A 150 -52.65 -16.15 32.08
C PHE A 150 -52.00 -15.28 31.00
N PRO A 151 -51.76 -13.98 31.24
CA PRO A 151 -51.10 -13.12 30.30
C PRO A 151 -49.62 -13.50 30.14
N VAL A 152 -49.09 -13.40 28.93
CA VAL A 152 -47.69 -13.74 28.58
C VAL A 152 -46.90 -12.49 28.20
N GLY A 153 -47.42 -11.29 28.46
CA GLY A 153 -46.84 -10.03 28.01
C GLY A 153 -45.48 -9.68 28.66
N ASP A 154 -45.30 -10.05 29.92
CA ASP A 154 -44.08 -9.71 30.67
C ASP A 154 -42.90 -10.56 30.22
N GLU A 155 -43.11 -11.84 29.92
CA GLU A 155 -42.10 -12.72 29.38
C GLU A 155 -41.66 -12.29 27.97
N GLN A 156 -42.63 -11.88 27.13
CA GLN A 156 -42.29 -11.34 25.79
C GLN A 156 -41.48 -10.06 25.88
N ARG A 157 -41.79 -9.15 26.80
CA ARG A 157 -40.99 -7.95 27.05
C ARG A 157 -39.58 -8.32 27.52
N ALA A 158 -39.48 -9.27 28.48
CA ALA A 158 -38.18 -9.74 28.96
C ALA A 158 -37.32 -10.32 27.82
N ILE A 159 -37.90 -11.17 26.96
CA ILE A 159 -37.22 -11.74 25.79
C ILE A 159 -36.75 -10.62 24.82
N THR A 160 -37.61 -9.63 24.59
CA THR A 160 -37.28 -8.50 23.71
C THR A 160 -36.14 -7.66 24.28
N VAL A 161 -36.15 -7.37 25.59
CA VAL A 161 -35.09 -6.61 26.28
C VAL A 161 -33.78 -7.40 26.25
N ILE A 162 -33.82 -8.70 26.54
CA ILE A 162 -32.61 -9.55 26.45
C ILE A 162 -32.07 -9.56 25.02
N GLY A 163 -32.95 -9.75 24.01
CA GLY A 163 -32.57 -9.77 22.61
C GLY A 163 -31.89 -8.44 22.17
N SER A 164 -32.53 -7.31 22.53
CA SER A 164 -31.99 -5.99 22.20
C SER A 164 -30.63 -5.72 22.89
N ALA A 165 -30.51 -6.12 24.17
CA ALA A 165 -29.23 -5.98 24.89
C ALA A 165 -28.12 -6.83 24.26
N LEU A 166 -28.40 -8.05 23.82
CA LEU A 166 -27.45 -8.91 23.14
C LEU A 166 -27.01 -8.36 21.76
N VAL A 167 -27.95 -7.77 21.01
CA VAL A 167 -27.65 -7.11 19.74
C VAL A 167 -26.73 -5.91 19.96
N ILE A 168 -27.09 -5.05 20.93
CA ILE A 168 -26.25 -3.88 21.27
C ILE A 168 -24.87 -4.34 21.73
N GLY A 169 -24.80 -5.36 22.58
CA GLY A 169 -23.54 -5.94 23.04
C GLY A 169 -22.67 -6.44 21.88
N THR A 170 -23.28 -7.12 20.90
CA THR A 170 -22.59 -7.60 19.70
C THR A 170 -22.00 -6.45 18.87
N LEU A 171 -22.76 -5.36 18.69
CA LEU A 171 -22.29 -4.17 17.98
C LEU A 171 -21.12 -3.49 18.71
N VAL A 172 -21.20 -3.37 20.03
CA VAL A 172 -20.14 -2.81 20.87
C VAL A 172 -18.86 -3.65 20.77
N ILE A 173 -18.97 -4.98 20.87
CA ILE A 173 -17.83 -5.89 20.70
C ILE A 173 -17.21 -5.76 19.31
N GLY A 174 -18.05 -5.65 18.26
CA GLY A 174 -17.56 -5.40 16.89
C GLY A 174 -16.75 -4.10 16.77
N LEU A 175 -17.25 -3.02 17.37
CA LEU A 175 -16.58 -1.73 17.42
C LEU A 175 -15.22 -1.82 18.15
N ILE A 176 -15.23 -2.41 19.36
CA ILE A 176 -14.01 -2.60 20.15
C ILE A 176 -12.99 -3.45 19.39
N SER A 177 -13.43 -4.55 18.77
CA SER A 177 -12.57 -5.40 17.94
C SER A 177 -11.96 -4.65 16.77
N GLY A 178 -12.73 -3.73 16.15
CA GLY A 178 -12.23 -2.83 15.11
C GLY A 178 -11.14 -1.87 15.60
N ILE A 179 -11.36 -1.24 16.74
CA ILE A 179 -10.39 -0.32 17.36
C ILE A 179 -9.10 -1.06 17.74
N VAL A 180 -9.24 -2.22 18.39
CA VAL A 180 -8.08 -3.05 18.79
C VAL A 180 -7.33 -3.53 17.54
N GLY A 181 -8.03 -4.06 16.54
CA GLY A 181 -7.44 -4.51 15.29
C GLY A 181 -6.71 -3.39 14.54
N TRP A 182 -7.26 -2.18 14.53
CA TRP A 182 -6.61 -1.00 13.95
C TRP A 182 -5.35 -0.60 14.74
N ALA A 183 -5.42 -0.57 16.07
CA ALA A 183 -4.29 -0.21 16.91
C ALA A 183 -3.14 -1.23 16.79
N VAL A 184 -3.45 -2.53 16.86
CA VAL A 184 -2.49 -3.62 16.70
C VAL A 184 -1.87 -3.58 15.30
N SER A 185 -2.69 -3.48 14.25
CA SER A 185 -2.21 -3.38 12.87
C SER A 185 -1.27 -2.18 12.67
N ARG A 186 -1.63 -1.02 13.25
CA ARG A 186 -0.79 0.17 13.18
C ARG A 186 0.55 -0.03 13.87
N ARG A 187 0.55 -0.65 15.04
CA ARG A 187 1.78 -0.87 15.83
C ARG A 187 2.73 -1.87 15.14
N LEU A 188 2.19 -2.97 14.60
CA LEU A 188 2.99 -4.02 13.94
C LEU A 188 3.51 -3.60 12.56
N MET A 189 2.75 -2.78 11.81
CA MET A 189 3.16 -2.38 10.45
C MET A 189 4.10 -1.18 10.40
N ARG A 190 4.17 -0.37 11.45
CA ARG A 190 5.00 0.83 11.49
C ARG A 190 6.50 0.57 11.28
N PRO A 191 7.11 -0.43 11.95
CA PRO A 191 8.51 -0.78 11.75
C PRO A 191 8.80 -1.27 10.32
N LEU A 192 7.91 -2.05 9.71
CA LEU A 192 8.08 -2.53 8.34
C LEU A 192 8.08 -1.40 7.31
N VAL A 193 7.24 -0.38 7.52
CA VAL A 193 7.24 0.81 6.66
C VAL A 193 8.57 1.55 6.79
N ARG A 194 9.09 1.75 8.01
CA ARG A 194 10.39 2.39 8.22
C ARG A 194 11.54 1.64 7.56
N VAL A 195 11.55 0.30 7.64
CA VAL A 195 12.57 -0.52 6.93
C VAL A 195 12.49 -0.30 5.42
N THR A 196 11.27 -0.23 4.86
CA THR A 196 11.08 0.01 3.42
C THR A 196 11.54 1.40 3.00
N GLU A 197 11.24 2.42 3.80
CA GLU A 197 11.67 3.80 3.57
C GLU A 197 13.20 3.93 3.66
N ALA A 198 13.80 3.33 4.70
CA ALA A 198 15.26 3.30 4.87
C ALA A 198 15.96 2.56 3.74
N ALA A 199 15.42 1.41 3.28
CA ALA A 199 15.94 0.68 2.13
C ALA A 199 15.86 1.53 0.83
N GLY A 200 14.74 2.25 0.65
CA GLY A 200 14.57 3.19 -0.46
C GLY A 200 15.59 4.35 -0.41
N ALA A 201 15.85 4.89 0.77
CA ALA A 201 16.83 5.95 0.97
C ALA A 201 18.27 5.47 0.66
N ILE A 202 18.64 4.25 1.10
CA ILE A 202 19.95 3.63 0.76
C ILE A 202 20.06 3.42 -0.75
N ALA A 203 19.00 2.93 -1.40
CA ALA A 203 18.97 2.75 -2.86
C ALA A 203 19.09 4.08 -3.64
N ALA A 204 18.64 5.19 -3.04
CA ALA A 204 18.79 6.54 -3.59
C ALA A 204 20.16 7.19 -3.28
N GLY A 205 21.08 6.46 -2.58
CA GLY A 205 22.44 6.95 -2.25
C GLY A 205 22.61 7.48 -0.83
N GLY A 206 21.59 7.47 0.02
CA GLY A 206 21.67 7.89 1.42
C GLY A 206 22.27 6.78 2.30
N LEU A 207 23.59 6.66 2.33
CA LEU A 207 24.27 5.56 3.02
C LEU A 207 24.31 5.66 4.55
N ASP A 208 24.03 6.84 5.11
CA ASP A 208 24.08 7.09 6.57
C ASP A 208 22.79 6.73 7.29
N VAL A 209 21.76 6.27 6.57
CA VAL A 209 20.48 5.91 7.16
C VAL A 209 20.62 4.66 8.01
N ARG A 210 20.25 4.77 9.29
CA ARG A 210 20.19 3.64 10.23
C ARG A 210 18.84 3.61 10.93
N LEU A 211 18.41 2.41 11.28
CA LEU A 211 17.19 2.18 12.03
C LEU A 211 17.51 2.09 13.52
N GLU A 212 16.71 2.76 14.36
CA GLU A 212 16.78 2.65 15.80
C GLU A 212 15.98 1.45 16.29
N SER A 213 16.50 0.73 17.28
CA SER A 213 15.82 -0.39 17.92
C SER A 213 14.78 0.12 18.92
N GLU A 214 13.51 -0.14 18.68
CA GLU A 214 12.39 0.24 19.57
C GLU A 214 12.01 -0.92 20.52
N GLY A 215 12.90 -1.40 21.34
CA GLY A 215 12.57 -2.21 22.54
C GLY A 215 11.87 -3.58 22.35
N ASP A 216 11.45 -3.94 21.16
CA ASP A 216 10.86 -5.25 20.85
C ASP A 216 11.95 -6.24 20.39
N PRO A 217 12.15 -7.39 21.08
CA PRO A 217 13.22 -8.32 20.75
C PRO A 217 13.16 -8.87 19.32
N ASP A 218 11.98 -9.15 18.80
CA ASP A 218 11.81 -9.69 17.45
C ASP A 218 12.13 -8.65 16.38
N LEU A 219 11.74 -7.40 16.63
CA LEU A 219 12.06 -6.28 15.77
C LEU A 219 13.53 -5.86 15.86
N SER A 220 14.16 -6.02 17.03
CA SER A 220 15.59 -5.72 17.22
C SER A 220 16.47 -6.58 16.31
N THR A 221 16.13 -7.84 16.12
CA THR A 221 16.83 -8.74 15.19
C THR A 221 16.74 -8.25 13.74
N LEU A 222 15.55 -7.79 13.31
CA LEU A 222 15.36 -7.22 11.97
C LEU A 222 16.15 -5.92 11.78
N VAL A 223 16.10 -5.02 12.78
CA VAL A 223 16.85 -3.75 12.77
C VAL A 223 18.36 -4.00 12.71
N THR A 224 18.87 -4.93 13.52
CA THR A 224 20.30 -5.30 13.51
C THR A 224 20.70 -5.85 12.14
N ALA A 225 19.96 -6.81 11.60
CA ALA A 225 20.27 -7.38 10.28
C ALA A 225 20.22 -6.34 9.15
N PHE A 226 19.29 -5.39 9.24
CA PHE A 226 19.21 -4.27 8.28
C PHE A 226 20.44 -3.35 8.39
N ASN A 227 20.81 -2.95 9.62
CA ASN A 227 21.96 -2.09 9.85
C ASN A 227 23.28 -2.76 9.45
N ASP A 228 23.45 -4.05 9.75
CA ASP A 228 24.60 -4.86 9.31
C ASP A 228 24.72 -4.90 7.77
N MET A 229 23.59 -5.05 7.08
CA MET A 229 23.55 -4.98 5.62
C MET A 229 23.91 -3.58 5.12
N ALA A 230 23.38 -2.53 5.74
CA ALA A 230 23.71 -1.14 5.39
C ALA A 230 25.21 -0.85 5.58
N ASP A 231 25.81 -1.31 6.70
CA ASP A 231 27.24 -1.19 6.98
C ASP A 231 28.09 -1.96 5.95
N ALA A 232 27.66 -3.16 5.57
CA ALA A 232 28.33 -3.96 4.55
C ALA A 232 28.33 -3.27 3.17
N VAL A 233 27.18 -2.69 2.79
CA VAL A 233 27.04 -1.92 1.52
C VAL A 233 27.93 -0.67 1.57
N GLN A 234 27.85 0.11 2.64
CA GLN A 234 28.67 1.31 2.82
C GLN A 234 30.18 0.98 2.76
N SER A 235 30.62 -0.03 3.52
CA SER A 235 32.02 -0.48 3.53
C SER A 235 32.50 -0.99 2.17
N ARG A 236 31.61 -1.59 1.39
CA ARG A 236 31.91 -2.01 0.02
C ARG A 236 32.15 -0.80 -0.88
N ILE A 237 31.24 0.16 -0.85
CA ILE A 237 31.31 1.40 -1.61
C ILE A 237 32.59 2.17 -1.27
N GLU A 238 32.89 2.33 0.02
CA GLU A 238 34.11 3.01 0.48
C GLU A 238 35.40 2.30 0.01
N ARG A 239 35.40 0.97 0.00
CA ARG A 239 36.56 0.19 -0.53
C ARG A 239 36.71 0.36 -2.02
N GLU A 240 35.63 0.31 -2.79
CA GLU A 240 35.64 0.53 -4.23
C GLU A 240 36.14 1.95 -4.58
N THR A 241 35.70 2.95 -3.80
CA THR A 241 36.18 4.35 -3.98
C THR A 241 37.67 4.51 -3.68
N ARG A 242 38.10 3.95 -2.54
CA ARG A 242 39.54 4.00 -2.19
C ARG A 242 40.38 3.28 -3.24
N PHE A 243 39.96 2.08 -3.65
CA PHE A 243 40.67 1.34 -4.71
C PHE A 243 40.76 2.15 -6.00
N ALA A 244 39.66 2.78 -6.46
CA ALA A 244 39.68 3.62 -7.64
C ALA A 244 40.64 4.84 -7.50
N SER A 245 40.69 5.45 -6.31
CA SER A 245 41.62 6.55 -6.02
C SER A 245 43.07 6.10 -6.02
N ASP A 246 43.36 4.99 -5.34
CA ASP A 246 44.72 4.46 -5.22
C ASP A 246 45.27 4.04 -6.61
N VAL A 247 44.47 3.30 -7.39
CA VAL A 247 44.79 2.93 -8.77
C VAL A 247 45.02 4.18 -9.63
N SER A 248 44.20 5.27 -9.41
CA SER A 248 44.41 6.55 -10.11
C SER A 248 45.81 7.13 -9.91
N HIS A 249 46.22 7.14 -8.62
CA HIS A 249 47.53 7.71 -8.27
C HIS A 249 48.69 6.86 -8.77
N GLU A 250 48.60 5.54 -8.62
CA GLU A 250 49.61 4.58 -9.03
C GLU A 250 49.79 4.49 -10.56
N LEU A 251 48.70 4.69 -11.34
CA LEU A 251 48.81 4.70 -12.81
C LEU A 251 49.25 6.04 -13.37
N ARG A 252 48.91 7.15 -12.72
CA ARG A 252 49.31 8.49 -13.22
C ARG A 252 50.82 8.67 -13.30
N SER A 253 51.56 8.20 -12.30
CA SER A 253 53.03 8.36 -12.24
C SER A 253 53.76 7.69 -13.44
N PRO A 254 53.57 6.38 -13.74
CA PRO A 254 54.23 5.75 -14.88
C PRO A 254 53.78 6.32 -16.24
N ILE A 255 52.50 6.72 -16.36
CA ILE A 255 51.98 7.32 -17.59
C ILE A 255 52.65 8.70 -17.83
N THR A 256 52.75 9.52 -16.80
CA THR A 256 53.46 10.83 -16.89
C THR A 256 54.90 10.64 -17.27
N ALA A 257 55.60 9.63 -16.73
CA ALA A 257 56.98 9.32 -17.11
C ALA A 257 57.08 8.87 -18.57
N LEU A 258 56.15 8.03 -19.05
CA LEU A 258 56.10 7.62 -20.46
C LEU A 258 55.82 8.82 -21.38
N ALA A 259 54.88 9.69 -21.03
CA ALA A 259 54.54 10.89 -21.78
C ALA A 259 55.77 11.83 -21.89
N ALA A 260 56.46 12.08 -20.77
CA ALA A 260 57.69 12.88 -20.76
C ALA A 260 58.80 12.28 -21.62
N ALA A 261 59.01 10.96 -21.59
CA ALA A 261 59.95 10.27 -22.43
C ALA A 261 59.67 10.45 -23.94
N VAL A 262 58.39 10.34 -24.29
CA VAL A 262 57.87 10.57 -25.65
C VAL A 262 58.09 12.02 -26.07
N GLU A 263 57.83 13.02 -25.22
CA GLU A 263 58.05 14.44 -25.50
C GLU A 263 59.53 14.73 -25.76
N VAL A 264 60.43 14.13 -24.97
CA VAL A 264 61.90 14.28 -25.20
C VAL A 264 62.32 13.71 -26.57
N LEU A 265 61.75 12.57 -26.98
CA LEU A 265 62.00 11.99 -28.28
C LEU A 265 61.38 12.83 -29.40
N ASP A 266 60.17 13.36 -29.21
CA ASP A 266 59.53 14.22 -30.20
C ASP A 266 60.23 15.57 -30.40
N ALA A 267 60.80 16.14 -29.33
CA ALA A 267 61.64 17.36 -29.41
C ALA A 267 62.88 17.19 -30.31
N ARG A 268 63.34 15.95 -30.49
CA ARG A 268 64.49 15.63 -31.39
C ARG A 268 64.01 14.94 -32.68
N ARG A 269 62.73 15.07 -33.02
CA ARG A 269 62.15 14.40 -34.19
C ARG A 269 62.84 14.60 -35.48
N ALA A 270 63.34 15.86 -35.72
CA ALA A 270 64.06 16.23 -36.98
C ALA A 270 65.40 15.48 -37.18
N ASP A 271 65.96 14.99 -36.10
CA ASP A 271 67.23 14.25 -36.13
C ASP A 271 67.05 12.74 -36.38
N LEU A 272 65.79 12.25 -36.41
CA LEU A 272 65.49 10.84 -36.54
C LEU A 272 65.21 10.42 -37.98
N PRO A 273 65.64 9.20 -38.40
CA PRO A 273 65.21 8.62 -39.66
C PRO A 273 63.70 8.53 -39.83
N ASP A 274 63.20 8.65 -41.07
CA ASP A 274 61.76 8.67 -41.37
C ASP A 274 60.96 7.49 -40.75
N ARG A 275 61.53 6.29 -40.78
CA ARG A 275 60.90 5.11 -40.14
C ARG A 275 60.80 5.24 -38.62
N THR A 276 61.75 5.87 -37.99
CA THR A 276 61.80 6.11 -36.55
C THR A 276 60.77 7.20 -36.18
N GLN A 277 60.62 8.23 -37.02
CA GLN A 277 59.59 9.27 -36.85
C GLN A 277 58.22 8.66 -36.94
N GLN A 278 57.92 7.77 -37.89
CA GLN A 278 56.70 7.08 -38.02
C GLN A 278 56.40 6.19 -36.78
N ALA A 279 57.44 5.48 -36.28
CA ALA A 279 57.30 4.68 -35.08
C ALA A 279 57.02 5.55 -33.84
N LEU A 280 57.68 6.70 -33.73
CA LEU A 280 57.44 7.68 -32.65
C LEU A 280 56.06 8.25 -32.70
N ASP A 281 55.45 8.52 -33.87
CA ASP A 281 54.08 8.95 -34.03
C ASP A 281 53.11 7.92 -33.49
N VAL A 282 53.33 6.64 -33.79
CA VAL A 282 52.50 5.56 -33.27
C VAL A 282 52.61 5.47 -31.76
N VAL A 283 53.84 5.48 -31.20
CA VAL A 283 54.05 5.41 -29.75
C VAL A 283 53.42 6.60 -29.06
N SER A 284 53.66 7.82 -29.55
CA SER A 284 53.10 9.06 -29.00
C SER A 284 51.58 9.04 -28.99
N SER A 285 50.97 8.57 -30.07
CA SER A 285 49.51 8.43 -30.17
C SER A 285 48.96 7.40 -29.19
N GLN A 286 49.62 6.25 -29.00
CA GLN A 286 49.21 5.21 -28.08
C GLN A 286 49.37 5.64 -26.60
N VAL A 287 50.44 6.33 -26.24
CA VAL A 287 50.68 6.86 -24.88
C VAL A 287 49.57 7.87 -24.52
N ARG A 288 49.31 8.85 -25.40
CA ARG A 288 48.24 9.84 -25.19
C ARG A 288 46.87 9.17 -25.06
N ARG A 289 46.62 8.16 -25.90
CA ARG A 289 45.35 7.40 -25.84
C ARG A 289 45.22 6.60 -24.55
N PHE A 290 46.32 5.99 -24.08
CA PHE A 290 46.33 5.23 -22.83
C PHE A 290 46.12 6.16 -21.63
N ASP A 291 46.75 7.30 -21.58
CA ASP A 291 46.57 8.34 -20.57
C ASP A 291 45.08 8.76 -20.47
N GLN A 292 44.50 9.12 -21.62
CA GLN A 292 43.07 9.50 -21.67
C GLN A 292 42.16 8.37 -21.23
N MET A 293 42.44 7.12 -21.62
CA MET A 293 41.63 5.96 -21.24
C MET A 293 41.65 5.72 -19.71
N VAL A 294 42.82 5.87 -19.08
CA VAL A 294 42.96 5.71 -17.64
C VAL A 294 42.23 6.83 -16.91
N LEU A 295 42.37 8.08 -17.35
CA LEU A 295 41.68 9.22 -16.76
C LEU A 295 40.15 9.06 -16.88
N ASP A 296 39.63 8.65 -18.05
CA ASP A 296 38.21 8.42 -18.30
C ASP A 296 37.68 7.29 -17.44
N LEU A 297 38.39 6.17 -17.29
CA LEU A 297 38.01 5.03 -16.48
C LEU A 297 37.90 5.39 -14.99
N LEU A 298 38.89 6.18 -14.51
CA LEU A 298 38.93 6.63 -13.13
C LEU A 298 37.79 7.62 -12.81
N GLU A 299 37.47 8.49 -13.77
CA GLU A 299 36.33 9.40 -13.65
C GLU A 299 35.02 8.64 -13.61
N LEU A 300 34.82 7.65 -14.49
CA LEU A 300 33.65 6.76 -14.45
C LEU A 300 33.52 5.99 -13.14
N SER A 301 34.63 5.45 -12.64
CA SER A 301 34.63 4.71 -11.36
C SER A 301 34.21 5.59 -10.17
N ARG A 302 34.61 6.88 -10.17
CA ARG A 302 34.18 7.84 -9.14
C ARG A 302 32.69 8.22 -9.25
N LEU A 303 32.20 8.34 -10.47
CA LEU A 303 30.81 8.66 -10.75
C LEU A 303 29.85 7.52 -10.34
N ASP A 304 30.24 6.24 -10.56
CA ASP A 304 29.47 5.07 -10.16
C ASP A 304 29.18 5.03 -8.66
N VAL A 305 30.11 5.50 -7.85
CA VAL A 305 29.98 5.46 -6.38
C VAL A 305 29.10 6.60 -5.85
N GLY A 306 28.65 7.52 -6.71
CA GLY A 306 27.75 8.62 -6.31
C GLY A 306 28.39 9.67 -5.37
N ILE A 307 29.69 9.56 -5.06
CA ILE A 307 30.39 10.40 -4.08
C ILE A 307 31.00 11.60 -4.80
N THR A 308 30.22 12.36 -5.50
CA THR A 308 30.77 13.61 -6.07
C THR A 308 29.77 14.72 -5.84
N ASP A 309 30.12 15.59 -4.87
CA ASP A 309 29.40 16.84 -4.69
C ASP A 309 29.40 17.62 -6.00
N LEU A 310 28.22 17.85 -6.54
CA LEU A 310 28.04 18.68 -7.73
C LEU A 310 28.09 20.15 -7.30
N HIS A 311 29.07 20.89 -7.77
CA HIS A 311 29.05 22.33 -7.63
C HIS A 311 28.20 22.95 -8.74
N ARG A 312 26.89 22.98 -8.52
CA ARG A 312 25.91 23.47 -9.48
C ARG A 312 25.89 24.99 -9.49
N GLU A 313 25.95 25.55 -10.70
CA GLU A 313 25.75 26.96 -10.97
C GLU A 313 24.88 27.14 -12.21
N ASP A 314 24.23 28.28 -12.34
CA ASP A 314 23.46 28.60 -13.54
C ASP A 314 24.42 29.00 -14.67
N ILE A 315 24.34 28.23 -15.76
CA ILE A 315 25.26 28.37 -16.91
C ILE A 315 24.47 28.71 -18.16
N GLU A 316 24.82 29.83 -18.81
CA GLU A 316 24.31 30.14 -20.14
C GLU A 316 25.00 29.24 -21.19
N LEU A 317 24.23 28.35 -21.82
CA LEU A 317 24.78 27.31 -22.70
C LEU A 317 25.42 27.87 -23.97
N ALA A 318 24.78 28.82 -24.66
CA ALA A 318 25.26 29.28 -25.96
C ALA A 318 26.69 29.89 -25.91
N PRO A 319 27.03 30.88 -25.04
CA PRO A 319 28.38 31.39 -24.94
C PRO A 319 29.37 30.37 -24.34
N PHE A 320 28.86 29.45 -23.48
CA PHE A 320 29.69 28.40 -22.90
C PHE A 320 30.15 27.40 -23.97
N ILE A 321 29.22 26.90 -24.81
CA ILE A 321 29.50 25.95 -25.88
C ILE A 321 30.40 26.57 -26.95
N ALA A 322 30.13 27.83 -27.34
CA ALA A 322 30.94 28.53 -28.32
C ALA A 322 32.43 28.60 -27.90
N ARG A 323 32.73 28.88 -26.62
CA ARG A 323 34.08 28.87 -26.08
C ARG A 323 34.75 27.49 -26.12
N ILE A 324 33.99 26.44 -25.84
CA ILE A 324 34.52 25.06 -25.87
C ILE A 324 34.78 24.66 -27.33
N ALA A 325 33.86 24.94 -28.25
CA ALA A 325 34.00 24.65 -29.67
C ALA A 325 35.29 25.28 -30.25
N GLN A 326 35.54 26.55 -29.92
CA GLN A 326 36.81 27.25 -30.32
C GLN A 326 38.04 26.53 -29.77
N ARG A 327 38.03 26.09 -28.50
CA ARG A 327 39.18 25.41 -27.88
C ARG A 327 39.46 24.04 -28.52
N TYR A 328 38.43 23.33 -28.96
CA TYR A 328 38.54 22.01 -29.59
C TYR A 328 38.68 22.07 -31.13
N GLY A 329 38.96 23.24 -31.70
CA GLY A 329 39.21 23.41 -33.11
C GLY A 329 37.95 23.30 -34.01
N SER A 330 36.78 23.42 -33.46
CA SER A 330 35.49 23.41 -34.19
C SER A 330 34.98 24.84 -34.36
N THR A 331 35.73 25.68 -35.06
CA THR A 331 35.44 27.13 -35.22
C THR A 331 34.19 27.42 -36.07
N ASP A 332 33.76 26.47 -36.89
CA ASP A 332 32.62 26.64 -37.81
C ASP A 332 31.31 26.04 -37.28
N VAL A 333 31.26 25.64 -36.01
CA VAL A 333 30.05 25.08 -35.43
C VAL A 333 29.01 26.16 -35.16
N HIS A 334 27.86 26.06 -35.82
CA HIS A 334 26.72 26.94 -35.59
C HIS A 334 25.96 26.54 -34.33
N VAL A 335 25.89 27.45 -33.34
CA VAL A 335 25.10 27.24 -32.10
C VAL A 335 23.74 27.94 -32.26
N GLU A 336 22.69 27.16 -32.29
CA GLU A 336 21.30 27.61 -32.46
C GLU A 336 20.52 27.43 -31.17
N VAL A 337 19.92 28.51 -30.68
CA VAL A 337 19.05 28.50 -29.49
C VAL A 337 17.60 28.70 -29.95
N ALA A 338 16.71 27.77 -29.56
CA ALA A 338 15.29 27.91 -29.86
C ALA A 338 14.70 29.18 -29.20
N PRO A 339 13.77 29.89 -29.87
CA PRO A 339 13.25 31.17 -29.37
C PRO A 339 12.57 31.12 -28.00
N ASP A 340 12.05 29.97 -27.63
CA ASP A 340 11.33 29.72 -26.36
C ASP A 340 12.22 29.14 -25.26
N CYS A 341 13.54 28.99 -25.56
CA CYS A 341 14.51 28.40 -24.63
C CYS A 341 15.34 29.50 -23.95
N PRO A 342 15.33 29.60 -22.62
CA PRO A 342 16.21 30.53 -21.91
C PRO A 342 17.69 30.17 -22.07
N GLY A 343 18.00 28.93 -22.46
CA GLY A 343 19.35 28.46 -22.68
C GLY A 343 20.23 28.40 -21.42
N ILE A 344 19.57 28.37 -20.24
CA ILE A 344 20.26 28.30 -18.94
C ILE A 344 20.03 26.92 -18.32
N VAL A 345 21.10 26.31 -17.82
CA VAL A 345 21.04 25.04 -17.07
C VAL A 345 21.69 25.20 -15.69
N ASN A 346 21.16 24.52 -14.72
CA ASN A 346 21.77 24.40 -13.38
C ASN A 346 22.66 23.17 -13.34
N ALA A 347 23.98 23.37 -13.54
CA ALA A 347 24.92 22.27 -13.73
C ALA A 347 26.29 22.58 -13.15
N ASP A 348 27.12 21.53 -12.95
CA ASP A 348 28.54 21.67 -12.67
C ASP A 348 29.28 21.97 -13.95
N LYS A 349 29.92 23.13 -13.96
CA LYS A 349 30.59 23.69 -15.15
C LYS A 349 31.69 22.78 -15.72
N ARG A 350 32.47 22.12 -14.86
CA ARG A 350 33.56 21.23 -15.30
C ARG A 350 33.00 19.96 -15.96
N ARG A 351 31.93 19.40 -15.38
CA ARG A 351 31.28 18.23 -15.96
C ARG A 351 30.53 18.55 -17.24
N LEU A 352 29.89 19.72 -17.31
CA LEU A 352 29.27 20.19 -18.55
C LEU A 352 30.28 20.41 -19.65
N GLU A 353 31.47 20.98 -19.34
CA GLU A 353 32.60 21.11 -20.29
C GLU A 353 33.01 19.73 -20.82
N ARG A 354 33.06 18.72 -19.93
CA ARG A 354 33.42 17.35 -20.31
C ARG A 354 32.37 16.70 -21.23
N ILE A 355 31.08 16.92 -20.96
CA ILE A 355 29.99 16.47 -21.84
C ILE A 355 30.17 17.06 -23.24
N VAL A 356 30.28 18.38 -23.34
CA VAL A 356 30.37 19.09 -24.63
C VAL A 356 31.64 18.68 -25.39
N ALA A 357 32.78 18.62 -24.71
CA ALA A 357 34.05 18.20 -25.30
C ALA A 357 33.99 16.79 -25.89
N ASN A 358 33.43 15.82 -25.13
CA ASN A 358 33.25 14.44 -25.61
C ASN A 358 32.31 14.33 -26.81
N LEU A 359 31.21 15.11 -26.85
CA LEU A 359 30.32 15.13 -28.00
C LEU A 359 30.95 15.74 -29.23
N LEU A 360 31.70 16.86 -29.10
CA LEU A 360 32.41 17.50 -30.20
C LEU A 360 33.53 16.59 -30.72
N ASP A 361 34.28 15.94 -29.83
CA ASP A 361 35.33 15.01 -30.21
C ASP A 361 34.79 13.76 -30.91
N ASN A 362 33.63 13.26 -30.45
CA ASN A 362 32.92 12.16 -31.11
C ASN A 362 32.50 12.56 -32.55
N ALA A 363 31.89 13.75 -32.72
CA ALA A 363 31.54 14.26 -34.04
C ALA A 363 32.75 14.39 -34.96
N ARG A 364 33.88 14.89 -34.42
CA ARG A 364 35.16 15.03 -35.17
C ARG A 364 35.72 13.67 -35.62
N LEU A 365 35.71 12.66 -34.72
CA LEU A 365 36.32 11.36 -34.99
C LEU A 365 35.46 10.47 -35.90
N HIS A 366 34.15 10.57 -35.77
CA HIS A 366 33.19 9.64 -36.41
C HIS A 366 32.28 10.31 -37.43
N GLY A 367 31.97 11.61 -37.27
CA GLY A 367 31.02 12.36 -38.07
C GLY A 367 31.61 13.37 -39.05
N GLY A 368 32.94 13.47 -39.16
CA GLY A 368 33.58 14.48 -40.03
C GLY A 368 33.57 15.90 -39.44
N GLY A 369 33.16 16.07 -38.19
CA GLY A 369 33.02 17.32 -37.46
C GLY A 369 31.55 17.58 -37.05
N ALA A 370 31.38 18.39 -36.01
CA ALA A 370 30.09 18.88 -35.62
C ALA A 370 29.59 19.94 -36.60
N THR A 371 28.39 19.80 -37.14
CA THR A 371 27.81 20.74 -38.11
C THR A 371 26.91 21.77 -37.42
N ARG A 372 26.21 21.35 -36.37
CA ARG A 372 25.27 22.20 -35.62
C ARG A 372 25.22 21.77 -34.16
N VAL A 373 25.03 22.75 -33.29
CA VAL A 373 24.63 22.51 -31.89
C VAL A 373 23.32 23.20 -31.64
N THR A 374 22.29 22.44 -31.22
CA THR A 374 20.96 22.98 -30.93
C THR A 374 20.72 23.01 -29.41
N ILE A 375 20.04 24.07 -28.95
CA ILE A 375 19.62 24.22 -27.55
C ILE A 375 18.14 24.47 -27.59
N GLU A 376 17.38 23.53 -27.05
CA GLU A 376 15.90 23.50 -27.11
C GLU A 376 15.31 23.33 -25.71
N ARG A 377 14.14 23.94 -25.48
CA ARG A 377 13.37 23.70 -24.26
C ARG A 377 12.49 22.48 -24.42
N PHE A 378 12.45 21.65 -23.41
CA PHE A 378 11.52 20.53 -23.31
C PHE A 378 10.72 20.64 -22.01
N ALA A 379 9.42 21.00 -22.12
CA ALA A 379 8.50 21.02 -21.00
C ALA A 379 7.65 19.75 -21.04
N SER A 380 7.71 18.94 -19.98
CA SER A 380 6.76 17.84 -19.79
C SER A 380 5.46 18.39 -19.20
N ALA A 381 4.31 17.85 -19.60
CA ALA A 381 2.99 18.30 -19.12
C ALA A 381 2.80 18.22 -17.60
N SER A 382 3.65 17.46 -16.89
CA SER A 382 3.53 17.21 -15.44
C SER A 382 4.87 17.16 -14.68
N GLY A 383 5.97 17.62 -15.30
CA GLY A 383 7.32 17.56 -14.70
C GLY A 383 8.10 18.87 -14.84
N PRO A 384 9.29 18.95 -14.20
CA PRO A 384 10.15 20.11 -14.31
C PRO A 384 10.57 20.34 -15.78
N ALA A 385 10.80 21.61 -16.15
CA ALA A 385 11.32 21.95 -17.46
C ALA A 385 12.78 21.50 -17.59
N HIS A 386 13.15 21.10 -18.81
CA HIS A 386 14.49 20.63 -19.17
C HIS A 386 14.99 21.39 -20.39
N VAL A 387 16.31 21.50 -20.50
CA VAL A 387 16.97 21.97 -21.70
C VAL A 387 17.64 20.78 -22.39
N ARG A 388 17.43 20.65 -23.69
CA ARG A 388 18.06 19.67 -24.57
C ARG A 388 19.20 20.32 -25.35
N LEU A 389 20.36 19.77 -25.20
CA LEU A 389 21.55 20.08 -25.97
C LEU A 389 21.76 19.01 -27.03
N GLY A 390 21.63 19.32 -28.31
CA GLY A 390 21.86 18.42 -29.43
C GLY A 390 23.15 18.78 -30.16
N VAL A 391 24.05 17.80 -30.39
CA VAL A 391 25.22 17.96 -31.25
C VAL A 391 25.01 17.11 -32.50
N GLU A 392 24.96 17.74 -33.65
CA GLU A 392 24.74 17.11 -34.94
C GLU A 392 26.06 16.95 -35.73
N ASP A 393 26.18 15.82 -36.41
CA ASP A 393 27.28 15.53 -37.34
C ASP A 393 26.78 15.12 -38.74
N SER A 394 27.68 15.04 -39.71
CA SER A 394 27.40 14.58 -41.08
C SER A 394 27.94 13.18 -41.37
N GLY A 395 28.17 12.39 -40.33
CA GLY A 395 28.68 11.02 -40.45
C GLY A 395 27.66 10.00 -40.96
N PRO A 396 27.99 8.72 -40.88
CA PRO A 396 27.10 7.64 -41.36
C PRO A 396 25.88 7.40 -40.46
N GLY A 397 25.72 8.14 -39.34
CA GLY A 397 24.70 7.93 -38.37
C GLY A 397 24.93 6.72 -37.46
N VAL A 398 23.96 6.40 -36.62
CA VAL A 398 24.00 5.26 -35.68
C VAL A 398 22.77 4.36 -35.90
N SER A 399 23.03 3.06 -36.18
CA SER A 399 21.96 2.10 -36.40
C SER A 399 21.04 1.99 -35.16
N PRO A 400 19.71 1.81 -35.34
CA PRO A 400 18.79 1.72 -34.21
C PRO A 400 19.17 0.64 -33.18
N SER A 401 19.76 -0.46 -33.61
CA SER A 401 20.21 -1.57 -32.75
C SER A 401 21.44 -1.23 -31.90
N GLU A 402 22.22 -0.22 -32.31
CA GLU A 402 23.43 0.22 -31.60
C GLU A 402 23.19 1.43 -30.68
N ARG A 403 22.10 2.19 -30.85
CA ARG A 403 21.85 3.47 -30.16
C ARG A 403 21.94 3.39 -28.62
N ALA A 404 21.43 2.33 -28.04
CA ALA A 404 21.55 2.12 -26.59
C ALA A 404 22.97 1.71 -26.19
N ARG A 405 23.60 0.84 -26.99
CA ARG A 405 24.88 0.22 -26.69
C ARG A 405 26.08 1.17 -26.78
N ILE A 406 26.02 2.19 -27.64
CA ILE A 406 27.18 3.11 -27.81
C ILE A 406 27.46 3.95 -26.55
N PHE A 407 26.54 4.02 -25.59
CA PHE A 407 26.74 4.66 -24.29
C PHE A 407 27.27 3.69 -23.21
N GLU A 408 27.41 2.40 -23.55
CA GLU A 408 28.08 1.43 -22.67
C GLU A 408 29.61 1.63 -22.69
N ARG A 409 30.28 1.23 -21.62
CA ARG A 409 31.72 1.31 -21.50
C ARG A 409 32.41 0.42 -22.53
N PHE A 410 33.47 0.94 -23.18
CA PHE A 410 34.23 0.26 -24.22
C PHE A 410 33.41 -0.11 -25.47
N ALA A 411 32.17 0.38 -25.58
CA ALA A 411 31.38 0.15 -26.76
C ALA A 411 31.96 0.87 -27.97
N ARG A 412 31.94 0.18 -29.12
CA ARG A 412 32.32 0.73 -30.43
C ARG A 412 31.26 0.32 -31.44
N GLY A 413 30.69 1.30 -32.12
CA GLY A 413 29.76 1.03 -33.24
C GLY A 413 30.48 0.31 -34.41
N SER A 414 29.68 -0.28 -35.27
CA SER A 414 30.17 -0.99 -36.49
C SER A 414 31.06 -0.11 -37.37
N ALA A 415 30.71 1.17 -37.50
CA ALA A 415 31.48 2.18 -38.23
C ALA A 415 32.83 2.58 -37.56
N GLY A 416 32.96 2.39 -36.25
CA GLY A 416 34.16 2.74 -35.47
C GLY A 416 35.22 1.64 -35.42
N ARG A 417 34.93 0.43 -35.88
CA ARG A 417 35.87 -0.70 -35.90
C ARG A 417 36.96 -0.58 -36.96
N SER A 418 36.75 0.20 -38.00
CA SER A 418 37.66 0.38 -39.12
C SER A 418 38.56 1.63 -39.01
N ARG A 419 38.33 2.54 -38.06
CA ARG A 419 39.15 3.74 -37.83
C ARG A 419 39.82 3.67 -36.47
N ALA A 420 41.13 3.86 -36.44
CA ALA A 420 41.98 3.86 -35.24
C ALA A 420 41.72 5.14 -34.41
N GLY A 421 40.59 5.24 -33.71
CA GLY A 421 40.28 6.42 -32.92
C GLY A 421 39.25 6.15 -31.83
N GLY A 422 39.51 6.68 -30.64
CA GLY A 422 38.58 6.68 -29.51
C GLY A 422 38.76 5.55 -28.49
N THR A 423 38.56 5.86 -27.20
CA THR A 423 38.72 4.94 -26.07
C THR A 423 37.46 4.06 -25.88
N GLY A 424 36.32 4.49 -26.43
CA GLY A 424 35.00 3.89 -26.16
C GLY A 424 34.44 4.25 -24.78
N LEU A 425 34.98 5.25 -24.11
CA LEU A 425 34.57 5.72 -22.79
C LEU A 425 33.88 7.10 -22.82
N GLY A 426 34.14 7.92 -23.86
CA GLY A 426 33.61 9.29 -23.92
C GLY A 426 32.10 9.40 -23.88
N LEU A 427 31.34 8.56 -24.63
CA LEU A 427 29.90 8.57 -24.59
C LEU A 427 29.37 7.98 -23.27
N ALA A 428 30.03 7.02 -22.67
CA ALA A 428 29.69 6.52 -21.33
C ALA A 428 29.84 7.63 -20.28
N LEU A 429 30.89 8.45 -20.35
CA LEU A 429 31.07 9.64 -19.52
C LEU A 429 29.94 10.66 -19.74
N VAL A 430 29.56 10.92 -21.00
CA VAL A 430 28.43 11.81 -21.30
C VAL A 430 27.14 11.32 -20.61
N ALA A 431 26.80 10.03 -20.72
CA ALA A 431 25.65 9.47 -20.11
C ALA A 431 25.68 9.55 -18.57
N GLU A 432 26.83 9.29 -17.96
CA GLU A 432 27.00 9.31 -16.51
C GLU A 432 26.97 10.74 -15.94
N HIS A 433 27.60 11.69 -16.61
CA HIS A 433 27.51 13.09 -16.24
C HIS A 433 26.10 13.64 -16.41
N ALA A 434 25.39 13.28 -17.49
CA ALA A 434 23.98 13.67 -17.65
C ALA A 434 23.13 13.12 -16.51
N ARG A 435 23.27 11.82 -16.16
CA ARG A 435 22.55 11.14 -15.09
C ARG A 435 22.84 11.78 -13.72
N SER A 436 24.09 12.11 -13.42
CA SER A 436 24.46 12.77 -12.16
C SER A 436 23.82 14.15 -12.00
N HIS A 437 23.47 14.82 -13.11
CA HIS A 437 22.70 16.07 -13.10
C HIS A 437 21.16 15.86 -13.06
N GLY A 438 20.68 14.61 -13.00
CA GLY A 438 19.26 14.30 -13.09
C GLY A 438 18.70 14.34 -14.52
N GLY A 439 19.59 14.24 -15.51
CA GLY A 439 19.27 14.25 -16.93
C GLY A 439 19.44 12.90 -17.62
N LEU A 440 19.40 12.93 -18.96
CA LEU A 440 19.52 11.75 -19.82
C LEU A 440 20.38 12.09 -21.06
N ALA A 441 20.99 11.05 -21.66
CA ALA A 441 21.69 11.18 -22.95
C ALA A 441 21.23 10.08 -23.91
N TRP A 442 21.06 10.41 -25.18
CA TRP A 442 20.70 9.47 -26.25
C TRP A 442 21.18 9.96 -27.60
N VAL A 443 20.98 9.13 -28.64
CA VAL A 443 21.29 9.48 -30.04
C VAL A 443 20.04 9.26 -30.91
N GLU A 444 19.89 10.14 -31.87
CA GLU A 444 18.82 10.08 -32.89
C GLU A 444 19.41 10.43 -34.28
N ASP A 445 18.60 10.30 -35.33
CA ASP A 445 19.05 10.70 -36.65
C ASP A 445 19.08 12.23 -36.78
N SER A 446 20.15 12.79 -37.36
CA SER A 446 20.19 14.22 -37.64
C SER A 446 19.29 14.57 -38.82
N PRO A 447 18.51 15.66 -38.78
CA PRO A 447 17.72 16.13 -39.92
C PRO A 447 18.55 16.41 -41.19
N SER A 448 19.85 16.71 -41.01
CA SER A 448 20.81 16.99 -42.11
C SER A 448 21.53 15.73 -42.61
N GLY A 449 21.17 14.53 -42.14
CA GLY A 449 21.93 13.29 -42.27
C GLY A 449 23.00 13.19 -41.18
N GLY A 450 23.44 11.95 -40.86
CA GLY A 450 24.35 11.68 -39.76
C GLY A 450 23.69 11.43 -38.42
N ALA A 451 24.39 11.65 -37.31
CA ALA A 451 23.88 11.46 -35.96
C ALA A 451 23.61 12.79 -35.23
N ARG A 452 22.60 12.80 -34.39
CA ARG A 452 22.33 13.85 -33.41
C ARG A 452 22.43 13.24 -32.00
N PHE A 453 23.47 13.62 -31.26
CA PHE A 453 23.66 13.24 -29.86
C PHE A 453 22.98 14.27 -28.98
N VAL A 454 22.04 13.82 -28.17
CA VAL A 454 21.21 14.70 -27.33
C VAL A 454 21.50 14.45 -25.85
N VAL A 455 21.68 15.54 -25.11
CA VAL A 455 21.79 15.55 -23.65
C VAL A 455 20.68 16.42 -23.10
N GLN A 456 19.85 15.87 -22.25
CA GLN A 456 18.77 16.56 -21.53
C GLN A 456 19.22 16.84 -20.11
N LEU A 457 19.11 18.10 -19.68
CA LEU A 457 19.48 18.56 -18.33
C LEU A 457 18.32 19.33 -17.71
N PRO A 458 18.18 19.37 -16.37
CA PRO A 458 17.22 20.25 -15.72
C PRO A 458 17.43 21.70 -16.11
N GLU A 459 16.37 22.43 -16.41
CA GLU A 459 16.41 23.86 -16.69
C GLU A 459 16.90 24.62 -15.45
N GLY A 460 17.86 25.50 -15.60
CA GLY A 460 18.24 26.46 -14.59
C GLY A 460 17.23 27.59 -14.55
N GLY A 461 16.91 28.07 -13.37
CA GLY A 461 16.01 29.20 -13.18
C GLY A 461 16.41 29.94 -11.92
N ARG A 462 16.39 31.23 -11.98
CA ARG A 462 16.39 32.04 -10.75
C ARG A 462 15.06 31.77 -10.03
N GLU A 463 15.13 31.18 -8.82
CA GLU A 463 14.04 31.33 -7.85
C GLU A 463 13.80 32.82 -7.54
#